data_8d75eaa17c7aed3075acb388578f850a
#
_entry.id   8d75eaa17c7aed3075acb388578f850a
#
_cell.length_a   1.000
_cell.length_b   1.000
_cell.length_c   1.000
_cell.angle_alpha   90.00
_cell.angle_beta   90.00
_cell.angle_gamma   90.00
#
_symmetry.space_group_name_H-M   'P 1'
#
loop_
_entity.id
_entity.type
_entity.pdbx_description
1 polymer ?
#
loop_
_entity_poly.entity_id
_entity_poly.type
_entity_poly.pdbx_seq_one_letter_code
_entity_poly.pdbx_strand_id
1 'polypeptide(L)'
;MKKFKHEGELFKAALLAGVEYAESRKAVEFESTDSASEKALYVYRLLVHDKIIAPMPEDQVGEKAVRHRLATWYAHQLPKGHRLLE
;
A
#
# COMPACT_ATOMS: atom_id res chain seq x y z
N MET A 1 6.73 9.27 -13.55
CA MET A 1 5.83 8.81 -12.48
C MET A 1 5.34 10.00 -11.67
N LYS A 2 4.04 10.11 -11.49
CA LYS A 2 3.45 11.24 -10.77
C LYS A 2 3.70 11.09 -9.28
N LYS A 3 4.28 12.10 -8.66
CA LYS A 3 4.50 12.09 -7.21
C LYS A 3 3.35 12.80 -6.51
N PHE A 4 2.95 12.25 -5.37
CA PHE A 4 1.95 12.88 -4.53
C PHE A 4 2.62 13.83 -3.56
N LYS A 5 1.98 14.96 -3.30
CA LYS A 5 2.49 15.96 -2.36
C LYS A 5 2.59 15.41 -0.94
N HIS A 6 1.63 14.54 -0.58
CA HIS A 6 1.55 13.94 0.75
C HIS A 6 1.77 12.43 0.70
N GLU A 7 2.74 11.97 -0.11
CA GLU A 7 2.97 10.54 -0.30
C GLU A 7 3.25 9.80 1.01
N GLY A 8 4.03 10.40 1.92
CA GLY A 8 4.31 9.76 3.21
C GLY A 8 3.07 9.50 4.04
N GLU A 9 2.15 10.47 4.09
CA GLU A 9 0.89 10.30 4.80
C GLU A 9 -0.03 9.33 4.08
N LEU A 10 -0.07 9.39 2.75
CA LEU A 10 -0.83 8.42 1.95
C LEU A 10 -0.32 7.01 2.19
N PHE A 11 0.99 6.83 2.22
CA PHE A 11 1.57 5.52 2.48
C PHE A 11 1.18 4.98 3.86
N LYS A 12 1.26 5.82 4.89
CA LYS A 12 0.88 5.41 6.24
C LYS A 12 -0.58 4.95 6.28
N ALA A 13 -1.46 5.75 5.70
CA ALA A 13 -2.88 5.41 5.65
C ALA A 13 -3.13 4.16 4.81
N ALA A 14 -2.43 4.02 3.69
CA ALA A 14 -2.53 2.84 2.84
C ALA A 14 -2.07 1.59 3.56
N LEU A 15 -0.99 1.70 4.32
CA LEU A 15 -0.46 0.56 5.08
C LEU A 15 -1.46 0.11 6.13
N LEU A 16 -2.05 1.04 6.88
CA LEU A 16 -3.07 0.70 7.87
C LEU A 16 -4.27 0.03 7.22
N ALA A 17 -4.77 0.59 6.13
CA ALA A 17 -5.90 0.01 5.41
C ALA A 17 -5.56 -1.37 4.86
N GLY A 18 -4.36 -1.55 4.33
CA GLY A 18 -3.91 -2.82 3.80
C GLY A 18 -3.75 -3.89 4.88
N VAL A 19 -3.21 -3.51 6.03
CA VAL A 19 -3.08 -4.42 7.18
C VAL A 19 -4.45 -4.87 7.66
N GLU A 20 -5.38 -3.93 7.80
CA GLU A 20 -6.76 -4.26 8.18
C GLU A 20 -7.41 -5.21 7.16
N TYR A 21 -7.19 -4.95 5.90
CA TYR A 21 -7.70 -5.82 4.83
C TYR A 21 -7.12 -7.24 4.96
N ALA A 22 -5.81 -7.35 5.16
CA ALA A 22 -5.15 -8.65 5.29
C ALA A 22 -5.66 -9.41 6.52
N GLU A 23 -5.83 -8.72 7.64
CA GLU A 23 -6.33 -9.31 8.86
C GLU A 23 -7.79 -9.74 8.74
N SER A 24 -8.62 -8.92 8.08
CA SER A 24 -10.04 -9.26 7.87
C SER A 24 -10.20 -10.49 6.99
N ARG A 25 -9.26 -10.73 6.10
CA ARG A 25 -9.25 -11.92 5.25
C ARG A 25 -8.62 -13.13 5.94
N LYS A 26 -8.12 -12.95 7.16
CA LYS A 26 -7.39 -13.98 7.91
C LYS A 26 -6.18 -14.51 7.14
N ALA A 27 -5.62 -13.67 6.26
CA ALA A 27 -4.46 -14.04 5.46
C ALA A 27 -3.18 -14.03 6.29
N VAL A 28 -3.11 -13.17 7.32
CA VAL A 28 -1.91 -13.02 8.13
C VAL A 28 -2.26 -12.31 9.44
N GLU A 29 -1.46 -12.58 10.48
CA GLU A 29 -1.42 -11.76 11.68
C GLU A 29 -0.05 -11.12 11.75
N PHE A 30 0.01 -9.80 11.74
CA PHE A 30 1.27 -9.09 11.85
C PHE A 30 1.68 -8.96 13.30
N GLU A 31 2.95 -9.24 13.57
CA GLU A 31 3.50 -9.06 14.89
C GLU A 31 3.94 -7.61 15.07
N SER A 32 4.00 -7.15 16.33
CA SER A 32 4.44 -5.78 16.62
C SER A 32 5.89 -5.52 16.21
N THR A 33 6.68 -6.58 16.05
CA THR A 33 8.07 -6.49 15.63
C THR A 33 8.25 -6.41 14.12
N ASP A 34 7.19 -6.63 13.34
CA ASP A 34 7.29 -6.55 11.89
C ASP A 34 7.52 -5.11 11.46
N SER A 35 8.49 -4.91 10.56
CA SER A 35 8.79 -3.59 10.05
C SER A 35 7.71 -3.12 9.09
N ALA A 36 7.61 -1.79 8.92
CA ALA A 36 6.68 -1.21 7.96
C ALA A 36 6.97 -1.69 6.53
N SER A 37 8.24 -1.87 6.19
CA SER A 37 8.62 -2.37 4.87
C SER A 37 8.14 -3.80 4.63
N GLU A 38 8.25 -4.65 5.63
CA GLU A 38 7.78 -6.04 5.52
C GLU A 38 6.27 -6.09 5.39
N LYS A 39 5.55 -5.31 6.20
CA LYS A 39 4.10 -5.22 6.13
C LYS A 39 3.65 -4.70 4.76
N ALA A 40 4.33 -3.66 4.26
CA ALA A 40 4.01 -3.08 2.97
C ALA A 40 4.18 -4.08 1.84
N LEU A 41 5.28 -4.83 1.85
CA LEU A 41 5.53 -5.84 0.82
C LEU A 41 4.46 -6.93 0.86
N TYR A 42 4.10 -7.39 2.05
CA TYR A 42 3.06 -8.40 2.19
C TYR A 42 1.71 -7.89 1.67
N VAL A 43 1.34 -6.67 2.07
CA VAL A 43 0.09 -6.05 1.60
C VAL A 43 0.10 -5.93 0.08
N TYR A 44 1.21 -5.47 -0.49
CA TYR A 44 1.34 -5.36 -1.94
C TYR A 44 1.09 -6.71 -2.61
N ARG A 45 1.74 -7.77 -2.14
CA ARG A 45 1.59 -9.11 -2.72
C ARG A 45 0.15 -9.63 -2.60
N LEU A 46 -0.48 -9.36 -1.47
CA LEU A 46 -1.87 -9.77 -1.26
C LEU A 46 -2.81 -9.05 -2.23
N LEU A 47 -2.64 -7.74 -2.40
CA LEU A 47 -3.47 -6.97 -3.32
C LEU A 47 -3.28 -7.43 -4.77
N VAL A 48 -2.07 -7.79 -5.15
CA VAL A 48 -1.79 -8.36 -6.48
C VAL A 48 -2.46 -9.72 -6.62
N HIS A 49 -2.34 -10.56 -5.60
CA HIS A 49 -2.96 -11.88 -5.60
C HIS A 49 -4.48 -11.79 -5.78
N ASP A 50 -5.09 -10.82 -5.12
CA ASP A 50 -6.53 -10.61 -5.19
C ASP A 50 -6.96 -9.80 -6.43
N LYS A 51 -6.00 -9.48 -7.30
CA LYS A 51 -6.25 -8.71 -8.52
C LYS A 51 -6.81 -7.32 -8.29
N ILE A 52 -6.51 -6.75 -7.12
CA ILE A 52 -6.93 -5.38 -6.78
C ILE A 52 -6.01 -4.37 -7.46
N ILE A 53 -4.71 -4.68 -7.52
CA ILE A 53 -3.72 -3.87 -8.23
C ILE A 53 -2.92 -4.75 -9.19
N ALA A 54 -2.40 -4.12 -10.25
CA ALA A 54 -1.57 -4.83 -11.23
C ALA A 54 -0.17 -5.08 -10.66
N PRO A 55 0.44 -6.25 -10.94
CA PRO A 55 1.79 -6.50 -10.48
C PRO A 55 2.81 -5.65 -11.22
N MET A 56 3.88 -5.29 -10.50
CA MET A 56 5.03 -4.64 -11.10
C MET A 56 6.01 -5.70 -11.60
N PRO A 57 6.84 -5.38 -12.63
CA PRO A 57 7.94 -6.27 -13.02
C PRO A 57 8.83 -6.59 -11.82
N GLU A 58 9.27 -7.84 -11.70
CA GLU A 58 10.06 -8.25 -10.53
C GLU A 58 11.33 -7.44 -10.32
N ASP A 59 11.97 -7.02 -11.39
CA ASP A 59 13.18 -6.20 -11.31
C ASP A 59 12.91 -4.77 -10.84
N GLN A 60 11.63 -4.36 -10.79
CA GLN A 60 11.22 -3.05 -10.31
C GLN A 60 10.61 -3.09 -8.93
N VAL A 61 10.37 -4.27 -8.38
CA VAL A 61 9.81 -4.41 -7.03
C VAL A 61 10.88 -4.04 -6.02
N GLY A 62 10.68 -2.95 -5.31
CA GLY A 62 11.59 -2.47 -4.29
C GLY A 62 10.81 -1.66 -3.27
N GLU A 63 11.47 -1.29 -2.17
CA GLU A 63 10.80 -0.59 -1.08
C GLU A 63 10.10 0.69 -1.55
N LYS A 64 10.80 1.53 -2.30
CA LYS A 64 10.21 2.79 -2.79
C LYS A 64 9.06 2.55 -3.75
N ALA A 65 9.21 1.60 -4.67
CA ALA A 65 8.17 1.28 -5.64
C ALA A 65 6.93 0.72 -4.97
N VAL A 66 7.10 -0.15 -3.99
CA VAL A 66 5.97 -0.71 -3.24
C VAL A 66 5.25 0.39 -2.47
N ARG A 67 6.00 1.28 -1.80
CA ARG A 67 5.41 2.40 -1.06
C ARG A 67 4.58 3.28 -1.99
N HIS A 68 5.12 3.63 -3.14
CA HIS A 68 4.41 4.46 -4.11
C HIS A 68 3.16 3.75 -4.64
N ARG A 69 3.27 2.46 -4.93
CA ARG A 69 2.13 1.69 -5.42
C ARG A 69 0.99 1.64 -4.40
N LEU A 70 1.32 1.41 -3.14
CA LEU A 70 0.30 1.39 -2.08
C LEU A 70 -0.32 2.76 -1.89
N ALA A 71 0.49 3.82 -1.90
CA ALA A 71 -0.02 5.18 -1.81
C ALA A 71 -0.96 5.50 -2.96
N THR A 72 -0.62 5.10 -4.18
CA THR A 72 -1.47 5.28 -5.36
C THR A 72 -2.78 4.52 -5.21
N TRP A 73 -2.72 3.27 -4.77
CA TRP A 73 -3.92 2.46 -4.54
C TRP A 73 -4.87 3.15 -3.56
N TYR A 74 -4.33 3.63 -2.44
CA TYR A 74 -5.15 4.27 -1.43
C TYR A 74 -5.70 5.62 -1.93
N ALA A 75 -4.87 6.39 -2.65
CA ALA A 75 -5.29 7.67 -3.19
C ALA A 75 -6.50 7.56 -4.11
N HIS A 76 -6.59 6.48 -4.90
CA HIS A 76 -7.71 6.25 -5.80
C HIS A 76 -9.02 5.98 -5.06
N GLN A 77 -8.97 5.66 -3.77
CA GLN A 77 -10.16 5.40 -2.96
C GLN A 77 -10.65 6.66 -2.25
N LEU A 78 -9.86 7.73 -2.27
CA LEU A 78 -10.22 8.97 -1.60
C LEU A 78 -11.11 9.83 -2.49
N PRO A 79 -12.05 10.59 -1.91
CA PRO A 79 -12.88 11.50 -2.70
C PRO A 79 -12.02 12.61 -3.31
N LYS A 80 -12.46 13.13 -4.45
CA LYS A 80 -11.82 14.27 -5.08
C LYS A 80 -11.78 15.44 -4.10
N GLY A 81 -10.65 16.13 -4.07
CA GLY A 81 -10.46 17.25 -3.18
C GLY A 81 -10.02 16.90 -1.77
N HIS A 82 -9.77 15.60 -1.51
CA HIS A 82 -9.23 15.20 -0.22
C HIS A 82 -7.86 15.86 0.00
N ARG A 83 -7.60 16.30 1.22
CA ARG A 83 -6.35 17.05 1.54
C ARG A 83 -5.08 16.28 1.18
N LEU A 84 -5.10 14.97 1.24
CA LEU A 84 -3.94 14.14 0.92
C LEU A 84 -3.67 14.03 -0.59
N LEU A 85 -4.61 14.49 -1.42
CA LEU A 85 -4.47 14.48 -2.87
C LEU A 85 -3.96 15.83 -3.43
N GLU A 86 -3.80 16.81 -2.60
CA GLU A 86 -3.34 18.16 -3.01
C GLU A 86 -1.88 18.15 -3.44
#